data_4381b18be3292c697258d18313cff7f8
#
_entry.id   4381b18be3292c697258d18313cff7f8
#
_cell.length_a   1.000
_cell.length_b   1.000
_cell.length_c   1.000
_cell.angle_alpha   90.00
_cell.angle_beta   90.00
_cell.angle_gamma   90.00
#
_symmetry.space_group_name_H-M   'P 1'
#
loop_
_entity.id
_entity.type
_entity.pdbx_description
1 polymer ?
#
loop_
_entity_poly.entity_id
_entity_poly.type
_entity_poly.pdbx_seq_one_letter_code
_entity_poly.pdbx_strand_id
1 'polypeptide(L)'
;MLREQAVQGVEQMLWTAGDFAANEAGNWSFSLDTHIALPDIFVASQKWFAALPPEQQAIIQRSAAKMVRLQRELWVEYTQTALHELEGRGVTVQTIDQAAFRQAVQPMYDQMFEEFGEEFRQIVTSMSEVR
;
A
#
# COMPACT_ATOMS: atom_id res chain seq x y z
N MET A 1 1.59 16.59 16.68
CA MET A 1 0.48 17.18 15.90
C MET A 1 -0.89 16.63 16.32
N LEU A 2 -1.16 15.32 16.31
CA LEU A 2 -2.41 14.76 16.85
C LEU A 2 -2.49 14.98 18.38
N ARG A 3 -1.42 14.70 19.10
CA ARG A 3 -1.34 14.92 20.57
C ARG A 3 -1.62 16.37 20.97
N GLU A 4 -1.24 17.31 20.13
CA GLU A 4 -1.47 18.76 20.30
C GLU A 4 -2.82 19.22 19.75
N GLN A 5 -3.63 18.28 19.23
CA GLN A 5 -4.92 18.54 18.60
C GLN A 5 -4.86 19.52 17.42
N ALA A 6 -3.70 19.66 16.79
CA ALA A 6 -3.53 20.50 15.60
C ALA A 6 -4.22 19.88 14.37
N VAL A 7 -4.38 18.56 14.36
CA VAL A 7 -5.15 17.82 13.36
C VAL A 7 -5.98 16.74 14.07
N GLN A 8 -7.11 16.34 13.45
CA GLN A 8 -8.04 15.35 14.01
C GLN A 8 -7.78 13.94 13.46
N GLY A 9 -6.98 13.82 12.42
CA GLY A 9 -6.62 12.54 11.82
C GLY A 9 -5.40 12.68 10.92
N VAL A 10 -4.81 11.55 10.59
CA VAL A 10 -3.69 11.43 9.66
C VAL A 10 -3.90 10.21 8.79
N GLU A 11 -3.43 10.27 7.56
CA GLU A 11 -3.25 9.10 6.73
C GLU A 11 -2.02 8.33 7.22
N GLN A 12 -2.15 7.03 7.37
CA GLN A 12 -1.06 6.19 7.83
C GLN A 12 -1.17 4.79 7.24
N MET A 13 -0.04 4.24 6.87
CA MET A 13 0.03 2.86 6.40
C MET A 13 -0.12 1.89 7.56
N LEU A 14 -0.79 0.76 7.34
CA LEU A 14 -1.08 -0.21 8.39
C LEU A 14 0.17 -0.64 9.17
N TRP A 15 1.29 -0.84 8.48
CA TRP A 15 2.54 -1.28 9.13
C TRP A 15 3.23 -0.23 10.00
N THR A 16 2.88 1.04 9.85
CA THR A 16 3.37 2.12 10.70
C THR A 16 2.33 2.56 11.73
N ALA A 17 1.09 2.13 11.58
CA ALA A 17 0.00 2.51 12.47
C ALA A 17 0.20 2.03 13.90
N GLY A 18 0.81 0.85 14.09
CA GLY A 18 1.14 0.30 15.40
C GLY A 18 2.14 1.17 16.16
N ASP A 19 3.21 1.61 15.51
CA ASP A 19 4.21 2.51 16.11
C ASP A 19 3.61 3.88 16.41
N PHE A 20 2.76 4.36 15.51
CA PHE A 20 2.03 5.61 15.69
C PHE A 20 1.12 5.54 16.92
N ALA A 21 0.26 4.51 17.02
CA ALA A 21 -0.63 4.32 18.16
C ALA A 21 0.12 4.14 19.49
N ALA A 22 1.32 3.57 19.47
CA ALA A 22 2.16 3.43 20.66
C ALA A 22 2.70 4.77 21.19
N ASN A 23 2.93 5.72 20.30
CA ASN A 23 3.55 7.02 20.61
C ASN A 23 2.52 8.13 20.86
N GLU A 24 1.26 7.93 20.50
CA GLU A 24 0.20 8.90 20.67
C GLU A 24 -0.81 8.43 21.73
N ALA A 25 -1.03 9.23 22.76
CA ALA A 25 -2.04 8.94 23.77
C ALA A 25 -3.43 9.34 23.26
N GLY A 26 -4.43 8.47 23.41
CA GLY A 26 -5.83 8.77 23.05
C GLY A 26 -6.60 7.52 22.62
N ASN A 27 -7.91 7.70 22.44
CA ASN A 27 -8.77 6.69 21.84
C ASN A 27 -8.74 6.90 20.33
N TRP A 28 -8.02 6.02 19.62
CA TRP A 28 -7.87 6.10 18.18
C TRP A 28 -8.78 5.10 17.47
N SER A 29 -9.26 5.50 16.31
CA SER A 29 -9.83 4.58 15.34
C SER A 29 -8.95 4.54 14.10
N PHE A 30 -8.79 3.36 13.52
CA PHE A 30 -8.07 3.13 12.28
C PHE A 30 -9.07 2.65 11.22
N SER A 31 -9.23 3.44 10.16
CA SER A 31 -10.14 3.10 9.05
C SER A 31 -9.37 2.41 7.93
N LEU A 32 -9.76 1.18 7.61
CA LEU A 32 -9.22 0.42 6.49
C LEU A 32 -9.95 0.84 5.20
N ASP A 33 -9.46 1.88 4.58
CA ASP A 33 -10.06 2.43 3.36
C ASP A 33 -9.46 1.85 2.07
N THR A 34 -8.25 1.31 2.12
CA THR A 34 -7.58 0.67 0.99
C THR A 34 -7.58 1.52 -0.29
N HIS A 35 -7.47 2.84 -0.13
CA HIS A 35 -7.54 3.79 -1.25
C HIS A 35 -6.27 3.84 -2.11
N ILE A 36 -5.15 3.34 -1.58
CA ILE A 36 -3.86 3.29 -2.28
C ILE A 36 -3.31 1.87 -2.27
N ALA A 37 -2.86 1.41 -3.43
CA ALA A 37 -2.00 0.24 -3.58
C ALA A 37 -0.62 0.71 -4.01
N LEU A 38 0.36 0.67 -3.11
CA LEU A 38 1.74 1.07 -3.39
C LEU A 38 2.59 -0.17 -3.64
N PRO A 39 2.97 -0.45 -4.90
CA PRO A 39 3.88 -1.53 -5.20
C PRO A 39 5.33 -1.12 -4.90
N ASP A 40 6.07 -1.96 -4.19
CA ASP A 40 7.51 -1.86 -4.11
C ASP A 40 8.14 -2.52 -5.33
N ILE A 41 9.06 -1.80 -6.00
CA ILE A 41 9.72 -2.27 -7.21
C ILE A 41 11.20 -2.51 -6.93
N PHE A 42 11.62 -3.76 -7.07
CA PHE A 42 13.02 -4.12 -6.99
C PHE A 42 13.70 -3.93 -8.35
N VAL A 43 14.64 -2.99 -8.43
CA VAL A 43 15.32 -2.61 -9.67
C VAL A 43 16.81 -2.72 -9.56
N ALA A 44 17.47 -2.96 -10.70
CA ALA A 44 18.91 -2.91 -10.83
C ALA A 44 19.31 -2.09 -12.07
N SER A 45 20.48 -1.45 -12.03
CA SER A 45 21.02 -0.79 -13.21
C SER A 45 21.26 -1.80 -14.32
N GLN A 46 20.68 -1.59 -15.48
CA GLN A 46 20.90 -2.45 -16.65
C GLN A 46 22.39 -2.55 -17.02
N LYS A 47 23.12 -1.42 -17.00
CA LYS A 47 24.54 -1.37 -17.30
C LYS A 47 25.36 -2.21 -16.32
N TRP A 48 25.07 -2.10 -15.03
CA TRP A 48 25.73 -2.89 -14.00
C TRP A 48 25.42 -4.38 -14.16
N PHE A 49 24.16 -4.73 -14.31
CA PHE A 49 23.70 -6.11 -14.41
C PHE A 49 24.28 -6.81 -15.65
N ALA A 50 24.30 -6.13 -16.81
CA ALA A 50 24.85 -6.66 -18.05
C ALA A 50 26.38 -6.86 -18.01
N ALA A 51 27.09 -6.15 -17.13
CA ALA A 51 28.54 -6.30 -16.94
C ALA A 51 28.91 -7.51 -16.06
N LEU A 52 27.95 -8.13 -15.39
CA LEU A 52 28.19 -9.32 -14.55
C LEU A 52 28.35 -10.58 -15.41
N PRO A 53 29.15 -11.55 -14.95
CA PRO A 53 29.18 -12.88 -15.55
C PRO A 53 27.79 -13.53 -15.59
N PRO A 54 27.45 -14.33 -16.62
CA PRO A 54 26.13 -14.94 -16.77
C PRO A 54 25.68 -15.75 -15.54
N GLU A 55 26.60 -16.41 -14.87
CA GLU A 55 26.30 -17.16 -13.65
C GLU A 55 25.81 -16.25 -12.51
N GLN A 56 26.47 -15.10 -12.33
CA GLN A 56 26.07 -14.12 -11.32
C GLN A 56 24.72 -13.47 -11.68
N GLN A 57 24.47 -13.15 -12.95
CA GLN A 57 23.17 -12.67 -13.41
C GLN A 57 22.06 -13.68 -13.07
N ALA A 58 22.28 -14.96 -13.34
CA ALA A 58 21.33 -16.02 -13.04
C ALA A 58 21.08 -16.19 -11.53
N ILE A 59 22.10 -16.03 -10.69
CA ILE A 59 21.94 -16.05 -9.22
C ILE A 59 21.06 -14.88 -8.77
N ILE A 60 21.35 -13.66 -9.23
CA ILE A 60 20.57 -12.47 -8.86
C ILE A 60 19.10 -12.60 -9.26
N GLN A 61 18.84 -13.06 -10.50
CA GLN A 61 17.46 -13.25 -10.98
C GLN A 61 16.69 -14.27 -10.14
N ARG A 62 17.29 -15.42 -9.85
CA ARG A 62 16.65 -16.45 -8.99
C ARG A 62 16.43 -15.94 -7.58
N SER A 63 17.39 -15.21 -7.02
CA SER A 63 17.29 -14.64 -5.68
C SER A 63 16.19 -13.58 -5.60
N ALA A 64 16.10 -12.70 -6.59
CA ALA A 64 15.04 -11.70 -6.69
C ALA A 64 13.67 -12.35 -6.79
N ALA A 65 13.49 -13.35 -7.64
CA ALA A 65 12.24 -14.08 -7.79
C ALA A 65 11.83 -14.80 -6.49
N LYS A 66 12.80 -15.37 -5.75
CA LYS A 66 12.56 -15.99 -4.45
C LYS A 66 12.17 -14.96 -3.40
N MET A 67 12.88 -13.84 -3.36
CA MET A 67 12.60 -12.73 -2.44
C MET A 67 11.18 -12.19 -2.61
N VAL A 68 10.75 -11.93 -3.86
CA VAL A 68 9.39 -11.44 -4.14
C VAL A 68 8.31 -12.40 -3.66
N ARG A 69 8.48 -13.71 -3.86
CA ARG A 69 7.53 -14.70 -3.34
C ARG A 69 7.48 -14.71 -1.82
N LEU A 70 8.63 -14.79 -1.18
CA LEU A 70 8.75 -14.80 0.27
C LEU A 70 8.16 -13.51 0.88
N GLN A 71 8.44 -12.36 0.28
CA GLN A 71 7.91 -11.08 0.74
C GLN A 71 6.39 -11.07 0.71
N ARG A 72 5.77 -11.59 -0.36
CA ARG A 72 4.30 -11.65 -0.46
C ARG A 72 3.67 -12.58 0.60
N GLU A 73 4.30 -13.71 0.89
CA GLU A 73 3.85 -14.63 1.94
C GLU A 73 3.95 -13.96 3.33
N LEU A 74 5.11 -13.39 3.65
CA LEU A 74 5.34 -12.68 4.90
C LEU A 74 4.46 -11.43 5.05
N TRP A 75 4.11 -10.77 3.93
CA TRP A 75 3.26 -9.58 3.97
C TRP A 75 1.83 -9.89 4.44
N VAL A 76 1.28 -11.02 4.01
CA VAL A 76 -0.04 -11.47 4.47
C VAL A 76 -0.04 -11.71 5.98
N GLU A 77 0.95 -12.43 6.48
CA GLU A 77 1.12 -12.70 7.90
C GLU A 77 1.33 -11.41 8.71
N TYR A 78 2.21 -10.55 8.21
CA TYR A 78 2.50 -9.27 8.85
C TYR A 78 1.27 -8.37 8.94
N THR A 79 0.47 -8.28 7.87
CA THR A 79 -0.76 -7.49 7.85
C THR A 79 -1.76 -7.96 8.91
N GLN A 80 -1.95 -9.27 9.04
CA GLN A 80 -2.83 -9.85 10.06
C GLN A 80 -2.33 -9.55 11.48
N THR A 81 -1.04 -9.70 11.70
CA THR A 81 -0.40 -9.41 12.99
C THR A 81 -0.53 -7.93 13.35
N ALA A 82 -0.28 -7.03 12.39
CA ALA A 82 -0.39 -5.59 12.61
C ALA A 82 -1.81 -5.15 13.00
N LEU A 83 -2.83 -5.72 12.39
CA LEU A 83 -4.23 -5.47 12.77
C LEU A 83 -4.53 -5.93 14.21
N HIS A 84 -4.11 -7.14 14.53
CA HIS A 84 -4.30 -7.69 15.88
C HIS A 84 -3.56 -6.87 16.96
N GLU A 85 -2.36 -6.40 16.65
CA GLU A 85 -1.61 -5.52 17.56
C GLU A 85 -2.29 -4.17 17.77
N LEU A 86 -2.87 -3.58 16.73
CA LEU A 86 -3.64 -2.33 16.86
C LEU A 86 -4.84 -2.53 17.79
N GLU A 87 -5.62 -3.58 17.59
CA GLU A 87 -6.76 -3.92 18.44
C GLU A 87 -6.32 -4.19 19.88
N GLY A 88 -5.22 -4.92 20.08
CA GLY A 88 -4.62 -5.19 21.39
C GLY A 88 -4.16 -3.94 22.13
N ARG A 89 -3.90 -2.84 21.42
CA ARG A 89 -3.59 -1.52 21.98
C ARG A 89 -4.82 -0.64 22.22
N GLY A 90 -6.02 -1.18 21.99
CA GLY A 90 -7.28 -0.46 22.17
C GLY A 90 -7.67 0.45 21.01
N VAL A 91 -7.00 0.32 19.83
CA VAL A 91 -7.40 1.02 18.61
C VAL A 91 -8.63 0.33 18.03
N THR A 92 -9.68 1.09 17.76
CA THR A 92 -10.84 0.57 17.04
C THR A 92 -10.53 0.47 15.55
N VAL A 93 -10.43 -0.74 15.02
CA VAL A 93 -10.26 -0.97 13.59
C VAL A 93 -11.63 -1.08 12.93
N GLN A 94 -11.87 -0.31 11.89
CA GLN A 94 -13.13 -0.30 11.17
C GLN A 94 -12.94 -0.32 9.66
N THR A 95 -13.85 -0.98 8.96
CA THR A 95 -13.93 -0.93 7.50
C THR A 95 -14.89 0.18 7.09
N ILE A 96 -14.64 0.72 5.90
CA ILE A 96 -15.49 1.78 5.34
C ILE A 96 -16.31 1.26 4.16
N ASP A 97 -17.37 2.00 3.80
CA ASP A 97 -18.09 1.76 2.56
C ASP A 97 -17.27 2.27 1.36
N GLN A 98 -16.52 1.36 0.75
CA GLN A 98 -15.70 1.67 -0.43
C GLN A 98 -16.55 2.11 -1.63
N ALA A 99 -17.80 1.67 -1.74
CA ALA A 99 -18.65 2.06 -2.85
C ALA A 99 -19.01 3.55 -2.77
N ALA A 100 -19.33 4.05 -1.57
CA ALA A 100 -19.58 5.47 -1.33
C ALA A 100 -18.34 6.32 -1.65
N PHE A 101 -17.13 5.86 -1.25
CA PHE A 101 -15.88 6.55 -1.58
C PHE A 101 -15.63 6.60 -3.09
N ARG A 102 -15.81 5.49 -3.80
CA ARG A 102 -15.64 5.44 -5.27
C ARG A 102 -16.61 6.39 -5.98
N GLN A 103 -17.84 6.44 -5.52
CA GLN A 103 -18.83 7.37 -6.08
C GLN A 103 -18.40 8.82 -5.85
N ALA A 104 -17.89 9.15 -4.67
CA ALA A 104 -17.45 10.50 -4.34
C ALA A 104 -16.25 10.97 -5.18
N VAL A 105 -15.33 10.06 -5.55
CA VAL A 105 -14.14 10.39 -6.35
C VAL A 105 -14.36 10.24 -7.86
N GLN A 106 -15.52 9.75 -8.32
CA GLN A 106 -15.80 9.57 -9.74
C GLN A 106 -15.57 10.84 -10.59
N PRO A 107 -15.97 12.05 -10.17
CA PRO A 107 -15.70 13.25 -10.95
C PRO A 107 -14.21 13.53 -11.18
N MET A 108 -13.34 13.14 -10.23
CA MET A 108 -11.90 13.24 -10.38
C MET A 108 -11.39 12.28 -11.48
N TYR A 109 -11.88 11.04 -11.49
CA TYR A 109 -11.53 10.08 -12.54
C TYR A 109 -12.00 10.57 -13.92
N ASP A 110 -13.20 11.11 -14.02
CA ASP A 110 -13.74 11.64 -15.27
C ASP A 110 -12.85 12.77 -15.82
N GLN A 111 -12.42 13.70 -14.97
CA GLN A 111 -11.48 14.74 -15.33
C GLN A 111 -10.12 14.18 -15.80
N MET A 112 -9.57 13.20 -15.07
CA MET A 112 -8.31 12.56 -15.45
C MET A 112 -8.43 11.80 -16.78
N PHE A 113 -9.56 11.18 -17.05
CA PHE A 113 -9.82 10.51 -18.34
C PHE A 113 -9.92 11.49 -19.50
N GLU A 114 -10.44 12.69 -19.28
CA GLU A 114 -10.44 13.77 -20.29
C GLU A 114 -9.01 14.29 -20.52
N GLU A 115 -8.23 14.45 -19.48
CA GLU A 115 -6.87 15.00 -19.56
C GLU A 115 -5.86 14.02 -20.16
N PHE A 116 -5.87 12.74 -19.73
CA PHE A 116 -4.87 11.73 -20.12
C PHE A 116 -5.31 10.78 -21.23
N GLY A 117 -6.59 10.82 -21.61
CA GLY A 117 -7.13 10.09 -22.76
C GLY A 117 -7.42 8.62 -22.53
N GLU A 118 -7.68 7.92 -23.65
CA GLU A 118 -8.21 6.56 -23.64
C GLU A 118 -7.22 5.51 -23.11
N GLU A 119 -5.93 5.67 -23.36
CA GLU A 119 -4.92 4.72 -22.88
C GLU A 119 -4.87 4.70 -21.33
N PHE A 120 -4.94 5.86 -20.72
CA PHE A 120 -5.01 5.97 -19.24
C PHE A 120 -6.30 5.35 -18.72
N ARG A 121 -7.44 5.59 -19.36
CA ARG A 121 -8.73 4.98 -19.00
C ARG A 121 -8.65 3.45 -19.02
N GLN A 122 -8.05 2.86 -20.06
CA GLN A 122 -7.89 1.41 -20.18
C GLN A 122 -7.03 0.84 -19.06
N ILE A 123 -5.95 1.51 -18.68
CA ILE A 123 -5.10 1.10 -17.56
C ILE A 123 -5.90 1.09 -16.26
N VAL A 124 -6.61 2.17 -15.93
CA VAL A 124 -7.40 2.28 -14.70
C VAL A 124 -8.51 1.23 -14.66
N THR A 125 -9.20 0.99 -15.79
CA THR A 125 -10.25 -0.01 -15.88
C THR A 125 -9.69 -1.42 -15.65
N SER A 126 -8.59 -1.77 -16.31
CA SER A 126 -7.96 -3.09 -16.14
C SER A 126 -7.48 -3.32 -14.69
N MET A 127 -6.98 -2.29 -14.01
CA MET A 127 -6.60 -2.39 -12.60
C MET A 127 -7.80 -2.64 -11.68
N SER A 128 -8.98 -2.11 -12.02
CA SER A 128 -10.19 -2.29 -11.23
C SER A 128 -10.81 -3.70 -11.37
N GLU A 129 -10.47 -4.43 -12.42
CA GLU A 129 -10.93 -5.81 -12.68
C GLU A 129 -10.08 -6.88 -11.97
N VAL A 130 -8.86 -6.53 -11.56
CA VAL A 130 -7.92 -7.41 -10.84
C VAL A 130 -8.23 -7.33 -9.33
N ARG A 131 -9.24 -8.07 -8.89
CA ARG A 131 -9.61 -8.19 -7.47
C ARG A 131 -9.79 -9.63 -7.04
#